data_da737783a7f59261ed58d75917488597
#
_entry.id   da737783a7f59261ed58d75917488597
#
_cell.length_a   1.000
_cell.length_b   1.000
_cell.length_c   1.000
_cell.angle_alpha   90.00
_cell.angle_beta   90.00
_cell.angle_gamma   90.00
#
_symmetry.space_group_name_H-M   'P 1'
#
loop_
_entity.id
_entity.type
_entity.pdbx_description
1 polymer ?
#
loop_
_entity_poly.entity_id
_entity_poly.type
_entity_poly.pdbx_seq_one_letter_code
_entity_poly.pdbx_strand_id
1 'polypeptide(L)'
;MSLIENLKWRHAVKAYDPAKKVSEQDLHKILEASRLAPTSSGLQPFRVILVENQELKEKMVAGALNPEVMRDCSHVLVFAAWDSYSAEKIDKVYDYHTEVRDLPQGRFNSYTDQLKTIYGAQTAEENFAHTARQTYIALGLAMAQAAELKIDSTPAEGFSNEVVDEILGLKELGLKSVTLLYLGYRDAENDWLSKMKKVRIPMEEFVIAK
;
A
#
# COMPACT_ATOMS: atom_id res chain seq x y z
N MET A 1 14.01 18.75 7.88
CA MET A 1 12.56 19.13 7.75
C MET A 1 11.74 18.20 8.61
N SER A 2 10.68 18.71 9.24
CA SER A 2 9.76 17.89 10.02
C SER A 2 8.86 17.04 9.10
N LEU A 3 8.21 16.01 9.66
CA LEU A 3 7.21 15.21 8.93
C LEU A 3 6.13 16.10 8.29
N ILE A 4 5.64 17.11 9.04
CA ILE A 4 4.60 18.03 8.54
C ILE A 4 5.09 18.84 7.34
N GLU A 5 6.33 19.31 7.36
CA GLU A 5 6.91 20.03 6.20
C GLU A 5 7.03 19.11 4.98
N ASN A 6 7.45 17.86 5.18
CA ASN A 6 7.51 16.87 4.11
C ASN A 6 6.13 16.53 3.54
N LEU A 7 5.13 16.40 4.39
CA LEU A 7 3.74 16.19 3.96
C LEU A 7 3.16 17.42 3.24
N LYS A 8 3.58 18.64 3.60
CA LYS A 8 3.23 19.85 2.85
C LYS A 8 3.91 19.89 1.48
N TRP A 9 5.15 19.44 1.39
CA TRP A 9 5.91 19.40 0.14
C TRP A 9 5.34 18.39 -0.88
N ARG A 10 4.99 17.17 -0.45
CA ARG A 10 4.54 16.12 -1.36
C ARG A 10 3.18 16.42 -2.00
N HIS A 11 2.99 16.03 -3.24
CA HIS A 11 1.69 15.97 -3.92
C HIS A 11 1.62 14.71 -4.81
N ALA A 12 0.46 14.42 -5.40
CA ALA A 12 0.30 13.35 -6.37
C ALA A 12 0.79 13.83 -7.74
N VAL A 13 2.05 13.55 -8.03
CA VAL A 13 2.76 13.95 -9.26
C VAL A 13 2.02 13.42 -10.51
N LYS A 14 1.97 14.25 -11.56
CA LYS A 14 1.24 13.96 -12.80
C LYS A 14 2.15 13.69 -13.99
N ALA A 15 3.45 13.93 -13.84
CA ALA A 15 4.46 13.55 -14.81
C ALA A 15 5.76 13.17 -14.08
N TYR A 16 6.30 12.01 -14.41
CA TYR A 16 7.58 11.52 -13.89
C TYR A 16 8.68 11.64 -14.94
N ASP A 17 9.91 11.83 -14.48
CA ASP A 17 11.11 11.75 -15.31
C ASP A 17 11.53 10.27 -15.44
N PRO A 18 11.33 9.62 -16.61
CA PRO A 18 11.61 8.19 -16.78
C PRO A 18 13.10 7.84 -16.70
N ALA A 19 13.99 8.85 -16.85
CA ALA A 19 15.42 8.67 -16.75
C ALA A 19 15.91 8.58 -15.31
N LYS A 20 15.11 9.02 -14.34
CA LYS A 20 15.49 9.02 -12.91
C LYS A 20 14.86 7.84 -12.18
N LYS A 21 15.70 7.04 -11.53
CA LYS A 21 15.27 5.87 -10.78
C LYS A 21 15.50 6.08 -9.28
N VAL A 22 14.55 5.60 -8.48
CA VAL A 22 14.71 5.52 -7.02
C VAL A 22 15.78 4.49 -6.70
N SER A 23 16.71 4.82 -5.80
CA SER A 23 17.76 3.90 -5.38
C SER A 23 17.20 2.70 -4.61
N GLU A 24 17.83 1.53 -4.71
CA GLU A 24 17.46 0.35 -3.93
C GLU A 24 17.45 0.64 -2.43
N GLN A 25 18.41 1.40 -1.94
CA GLN A 25 18.50 1.78 -0.52
C GLN A 25 17.28 2.58 -0.06
N ASP A 26 16.82 3.54 -0.86
CA ASP A 26 15.69 4.38 -0.50
C ASP A 26 14.36 3.64 -0.72
N LEU A 27 14.27 2.81 -1.75
CA LEU A 27 13.16 1.91 -1.96
C LEU A 27 12.98 0.97 -0.76
N HIS A 28 14.08 0.40 -0.25
CA HIS A 28 14.05 -0.45 0.93
C HIS A 28 13.49 0.28 2.16
N LYS A 29 13.86 1.55 2.39
CA LYS A 29 13.31 2.36 3.50
C LYS A 29 11.79 2.56 3.37
N ILE A 30 11.31 2.80 2.14
CA ILE A 30 9.87 2.97 1.87
C ILE A 30 9.11 1.66 2.12
N LEU A 31 9.66 0.53 1.67
CA LEU A 31 9.08 -0.79 1.89
C LEU A 31 9.08 -1.15 3.38
N GLU A 32 10.15 -0.84 4.10
CA GLU A 32 10.25 -1.07 5.55
C GLU A 32 9.23 -0.24 6.33
N ALA A 33 9.03 1.03 5.97
CA ALA A 33 7.97 1.85 6.56
C ALA A 33 6.58 1.24 6.35
N SER A 34 6.31 0.69 5.15
CA SER A 34 5.08 -0.05 4.87
C SER A 34 4.94 -1.30 5.72
N ARG A 35 6.03 -2.08 5.88
CA ARG A 35 6.07 -3.33 6.63
C ARG A 35 5.81 -3.11 8.13
N LEU A 36 6.21 -1.96 8.66
CA LEU A 36 6.03 -1.58 10.06
C LEU A 36 4.63 -1.03 10.36
N ALA A 37 3.73 -0.98 9.38
CA ALA A 37 2.35 -0.54 9.59
C ALA A 37 1.63 -1.42 10.63
N PRO A 38 0.98 -0.82 11.64
CA PRO A 38 0.11 -1.57 12.54
C PRO A 38 -1.14 -2.02 11.79
N THR A 39 -1.62 -3.22 12.11
CA THR A 39 -2.86 -3.75 11.53
C THR A 39 -3.78 -4.29 12.61
N SER A 40 -5.07 -4.38 12.30
CA SER A 40 -6.06 -4.97 13.19
C SER A 40 -5.62 -6.38 13.61
N SER A 41 -5.63 -6.64 14.92
CA SER A 41 -5.20 -7.94 15.52
C SER A 41 -3.78 -8.37 15.10
N GLY A 42 -2.95 -7.48 14.57
CA GLY A 42 -1.61 -7.79 14.10
C GLY A 42 -1.53 -8.81 12.96
N LEU A 43 -2.64 -9.04 12.25
CA LEU A 43 -2.73 -10.10 11.22
C LEU A 43 -1.93 -9.79 9.95
N GLN A 44 -1.58 -8.53 9.68
CA GLN A 44 -0.84 -8.10 8.50
C GLN A 44 -1.39 -8.72 7.19
N PRO A 45 -2.72 -8.56 6.91
CA PRO A 45 -3.42 -9.33 5.90
C PRO A 45 -3.23 -8.72 4.49
N PHE A 46 -2.00 -8.40 4.14
CA PHE A 46 -1.64 -7.85 2.84
C PHE A 46 -0.19 -8.16 2.46
N ARG A 47 0.11 -7.92 1.19
CA ARG A 47 1.47 -7.90 0.65
C ARG A 47 1.64 -6.65 -0.21
N VAL A 48 2.88 -6.21 -0.36
CA VAL A 48 3.27 -5.18 -1.32
C VAL A 48 4.02 -5.88 -2.44
N ILE A 49 3.49 -5.80 -3.66
CA ILE A 49 4.14 -6.32 -4.86
C ILE A 49 4.92 -5.18 -5.49
N LEU A 50 6.22 -5.34 -5.59
CA LEU A 50 7.12 -4.40 -6.24
C LEU A 50 7.18 -4.68 -7.74
N VAL A 51 6.85 -3.70 -8.55
CA VAL A 51 6.95 -3.75 -10.01
C VAL A 51 7.94 -2.67 -10.48
N GLU A 52 9.10 -3.12 -10.95
CA GLU A 52 10.17 -2.30 -11.54
C GLU A 52 10.40 -2.62 -13.02
N ASN A 53 10.04 -3.84 -13.43
CA ASN A 53 10.18 -4.29 -14.81
C ASN A 53 9.31 -3.46 -15.75
N GLN A 54 9.94 -2.84 -16.76
CA GLN A 54 9.27 -1.93 -17.70
C GLN A 54 8.22 -2.64 -18.55
N GLU A 55 8.50 -3.86 -19.01
CA GLU A 55 7.55 -4.63 -19.83
C GLU A 55 6.29 -4.99 -19.03
N LEU A 56 6.47 -5.27 -17.71
CA LEU A 56 5.35 -5.56 -16.83
C LEU A 56 4.51 -4.30 -16.59
N LYS A 57 5.13 -3.14 -16.37
CA LYS A 57 4.44 -1.85 -16.28
C LYS A 57 3.64 -1.55 -17.55
N GLU A 58 4.23 -1.77 -18.74
CA GLU A 58 3.54 -1.57 -20.02
C GLU A 58 2.29 -2.44 -20.17
N LYS A 59 2.33 -3.68 -19.70
CA LYS A 59 1.12 -4.54 -19.67
C LYS A 59 0.06 -3.97 -18.72
N MET A 60 0.47 -3.50 -17.53
CA MET A 60 -0.45 -2.95 -16.53
C MET A 60 -1.07 -1.60 -16.95
N VAL A 61 -0.45 -0.86 -17.86
CA VAL A 61 -0.95 0.41 -18.42
C VAL A 61 -2.36 0.26 -19.01
N ALA A 62 -2.69 -0.90 -19.58
CA ALA A 62 -4.03 -1.17 -20.12
C ALA A 62 -5.15 -1.03 -19.08
N GLY A 63 -4.84 -1.22 -17.79
CA GLY A 63 -5.77 -1.06 -16.68
C GLY A 63 -5.71 0.31 -15.99
N ALA A 64 -4.84 1.22 -16.40
CA ALA A 64 -4.58 2.47 -15.66
C ALA A 64 -5.40 3.66 -16.20
N LEU A 65 -5.99 4.47 -15.30
CA LEU A 65 -6.58 5.77 -15.68
C LEU A 65 -5.52 6.82 -16.07
N ASN A 66 -4.30 6.69 -15.55
CA ASN A 66 -3.18 7.59 -15.86
C ASN A 66 -2.01 6.77 -16.40
N PRO A 67 -2.08 6.35 -17.67
CA PRO A 67 -1.12 5.41 -18.26
C PRO A 67 0.31 5.95 -18.28
N GLU A 68 0.52 7.25 -18.56
CA GLU A 68 1.85 7.85 -18.58
C GLU A 68 2.48 7.84 -17.19
N VAL A 69 1.72 8.16 -16.15
CA VAL A 69 2.20 8.15 -14.76
C VAL A 69 2.69 6.75 -14.35
N MET A 70 1.95 5.71 -14.73
CA MET A 70 2.35 4.32 -14.46
C MET A 70 3.58 3.91 -15.27
N ARG A 71 3.64 4.28 -16.55
CA ARG A 71 4.74 3.92 -17.45
C ARG A 71 6.05 4.57 -17.02
N ASP A 72 6.01 5.87 -16.72
CA ASP A 72 7.19 6.71 -16.59
C ASP A 72 7.75 6.74 -15.16
N CYS A 73 6.96 6.34 -14.15
CA CYS A 73 7.45 6.23 -12.78
C CYS A 73 8.61 5.24 -12.66
N SER A 74 9.42 5.40 -11.64
CA SER A 74 10.53 4.48 -11.34
C SER A 74 10.02 3.09 -10.96
N HIS A 75 9.11 3.03 -9.98
CA HIS A 75 8.56 1.80 -9.41
C HIS A 75 7.06 1.95 -9.17
N VAL A 76 6.36 0.83 -9.30
CA VAL A 76 4.96 0.70 -8.85
C VAL A 76 4.92 -0.24 -7.65
N LEU A 77 4.40 0.23 -6.53
CA LEU A 77 4.05 -0.62 -5.41
C LEU A 77 2.57 -0.95 -5.49
N VAL A 78 2.23 -2.23 -5.62
CA VAL A 78 0.85 -2.71 -5.59
C VAL A 78 0.55 -3.22 -4.19
N PHE A 79 -0.34 -2.54 -3.48
CA PHE A 79 -0.81 -2.99 -2.18
C PHE A 79 -1.96 -3.96 -2.40
N ALA A 80 -1.70 -5.24 -2.15
CA ALA A 80 -2.66 -6.32 -2.36
C ALA A 80 -3.04 -6.96 -1.02
N ALA A 81 -4.34 -7.00 -0.71
CA ALA A 81 -4.88 -7.56 0.51
C ALA A 81 -5.27 -9.03 0.33
N TRP A 82 -5.35 -9.78 1.42
CA TRP A 82 -5.96 -11.09 1.40
C TRP A 82 -7.39 -11.01 0.89
N ASP A 83 -7.74 -11.89 -0.01
CA ASP A 83 -9.08 -12.02 -0.57
C ASP A 83 -10.13 -12.40 0.48
N SER A 84 -9.70 -13.14 1.51
CA SER A 84 -10.50 -13.57 2.65
C SER A 84 -9.62 -13.95 3.84
N TYR A 85 -10.22 -14.03 5.01
CA TYR A 85 -9.60 -14.70 6.16
C TYR A 85 -9.86 -16.20 6.09
N SER A 86 -8.85 -16.99 6.47
CA SER A 86 -9.01 -18.42 6.73
C SER A 86 -8.39 -18.78 8.08
N ALA A 87 -8.82 -19.89 8.66
CA ALA A 87 -8.25 -20.40 9.90
C ALA A 87 -6.73 -20.60 9.76
N GLU A 88 -6.30 -21.17 8.63
CA GLU A 88 -4.89 -21.40 8.33
C GLU A 88 -4.07 -20.12 8.27
N LYS A 89 -4.57 -19.07 7.58
CA LYS A 89 -3.90 -17.76 7.50
C LYS A 89 -3.74 -17.14 8.89
N ILE A 90 -4.77 -17.24 9.74
CA ILE A 90 -4.76 -16.71 11.12
C ILE A 90 -3.76 -17.47 11.97
N ASP A 91 -3.81 -18.80 11.96
CA ASP A 91 -2.89 -19.66 12.72
C ASP A 91 -1.44 -19.40 12.32
N LYS A 92 -1.13 -19.39 11.03
CA LYS A 92 0.21 -19.11 10.52
C LYS A 92 0.79 -17.79 11.04
N VAL A 93 -0.01 -16.74 11.13
CA VAL A 93 0.43 -15.44 11.66
C VAL A 93 0.74 -15.55 13.16
N TYR A 94 -0.12 -16.21 13.92
CA TYR A 94 0.07 -16.31 15.36
C TYR A 94 1.12 -17.34 15.78
N ASP A 95 1.33 -18.39 15.01
CA ASP A 95 2.48 -19.29 15.16
C ASP A 95 3.78 -18.53 14.99
N TYR A 96 3.88 -17.70 13.94
CA TYR A 96 5.04 -16.83 13.74
C TYR A 96 5.22 -15.81 14.87
N HIS A 97 4.13 -15.20 15.37
CA HIS A 97 4.19 -14.30 16.53
C HIS A 97 4.70 -15.02 17.79
N THR A 98 4.29 -16.26 17.97
CA THR A 98 4.70 -17.12 19.11
C THR A 98 6.17 -17.44 19.01
N GLU A 99 6.63 -17.86 17.83
CA GLU A 99 8.05 -18.17 17.55
C GLU A 99 8.95 -16.95 17.78
N VAL A 100 8.65 -15.81 17.14
CA VAL A 100 9.48 -14.58 17.23
C VAL A 100 9.58 -14.03 18.66
N ARG A 101 8.58 -14.31 19.50
CA ARG A 101 8.53 -13.85 20.90
C ARG A 101 9.02 -14.87 21.91
N ASP A 102 9.52 -16.03 21.47
CA ASP A 102 9.93 -17.14 22.33
C ASP A 102 8.83 -17.55 23.34
N LEU A 103 7.57 -17.61 22.88
CA LEU A 103 6.42 -17.96 23.70
C LEU A 103 6.05 -19.44 23.53
N PRO A 104 5.40 -20.06 24.53
CA PRO A 104 4.89 -21.42 24.40
C PRO A 104 3.89 -21.56 23.26
N GLN A 105 3.95 -22.65 22.50
CA GLN A 105 2.97 -22.99 21.46
C GLN A 105 1.55 -22.99 22.04
N GLY A 106 0.61 -22.46 21.25
CA GLY A 106 -0.79 -22.35 21.67
C GLY A 106 -1.08 -21.16 22.61
N ARG A 107 -0.08 -20.31 22.92
CA ARG A 107 -0.27 -19.14 23.79
C ARG A 107 -1.44 -18.26 23.38
N PHE A 108 -1.75 -18.19 22.10
CA PHE A 108 -2.80 -17.34 21.53
C PHE A 108 -4.05 -18.10 21.08
N ASN A 109 -4.17 -19.41 21.29
CA ASN A 109 -5.26 -20.24 20.77
C ASN A 109 -6.65 -19.66 21.09
N SER A 110 -6.90 -19.28 22.34
CA SER A 110 -8.20 -18.68 22.72
C SER A 110 -8.53 -17.42 21.94
N TYR A 111 -7.53 -16.61 21.60
CA TYR A 111 -7.71 -15.39 20.82
C TYR A 111 -7.89 -15.72 19.33
N THR A 112 -7.06 -16.61 18.78
CA THR A 112 -7.19 -17.01 17.38
C THR A 112 -8.53 -17.71 17.09
N ASP A 113 -9.04 -18.50 18.02
CA ASP A 113 -10.35 -19.15 17.90
C ASP A 113 -11.50 -18.13 17.85
N GLN A 114 -11.40 -17.04 18.62
CA GLN A 114 -12.32 -15.92 18.51
C GLN A 114 -12.24 -15.23 17.15
N LEU A 115 -11.05 -14.96 16.64
CA LEU A 115 -10.87 -14.35 15.33
C LEU A 115 -11.41 -15.25 14.22
N LYS A 116 -11.16 -16.55 14.27
CA LYS A 116 -11.71 -17.54 13.31
C LYS A 116 -13.22 -17.54 13.33
N THR A 117 -13.83 -17.47 14.51
CA THR A 117 -15.28 -17.40 14.67
C THR A 117 -15.84 -16.12 14.05
N ILE A 118 -15.23 -14.95 14.35
CA ILE A 118 -15.69 -13.66 13.84
C ILE A 118 -15.58 -13.59 12.33
N TYR A 119 -14.39 -13.90 11.78
CA TYR A 119 -14.17 -13.78 10.34
C TYR A 119 -14.81 -14.92 9.54
N GLY A 120 -14.99 -16.09 10.15
CA GLY A 120 -15.70 -17.22 9.53
C GLY A 120 -17.22 -17.00 9.40
N ALA A 121 -17.79 -16.09 10.22
CA ALA A 121 -19.18 -15.68 10.12
C ALA A 121 -19.46 -14.59 9.07
N GLN A 122 -18.40 -13.99 8.52
CA GLN A 122 -18.48 -12.92 7.52
C GLN A 122 -18.46 -13.47 6.09
N THR A 123 -19.03 -12.71 5.17
CA THR A 123 -18.89 -12.98 3.73
C THR A 123 -17.47 -12.70 3.24
N ALA A 124 -17.12 -13.20 2.06
CA ALA A 124 -15.83 -12.91 1.43
C ALA A 124 -15.65 -11.40 1.15
N GLU A 125 -16.72 -10.69 0.80
CA GLU A 125 -16.70 -9.25 0.57
C GLU A 125 -16.46 -8.46 1.87
N GLU A 126 -17.12 -8.85 2.97
CA GLU A 126 -16.88 -8.22 4.28
C GLU A 126 -15.45 -8.44 4.76
N ASN A 127 -14.94 -9.67 4.57
CA ASN A 127 -13.55 -10.00 4.87
C ASN A 127 -12.59 -9.16 4.03
N PHE A 128 -12.80 -9.09 2.71
CA PHE A 128 -11.96 -8.28 1.83
C PHE A 128 -12.02 -6.80 2.15
N ALA A 129 -13.20 -6.25 2.44
CA ALA A 129 -13.35 -4.86 2.86
C ALA A 129 -12.57 -4.55 4.14
N HIS A 130 -12.45 -5.51 5.06
CA HIS A 130 -11.63 -5.36 6.27
C HIS A 130 -10.12 -5.44 5.97
N THR A 131 -9.68 -6.45 5.20
CA THR A 131 -8.27 -6.62 4.84
C THR A 131 -7.75 -5.46 4.01
N ALA A 132 -8.56 -4.95 3.06
CA ALA A 132 -8.23 -3.81 2.22
C ALA A 132 -7.93 -2.54 3.02
N ARG A 133 -8.69 -2.25 4.10
CA ARG A 133 -8.43 -1.08 4.96
C ARG A 133 -7.04 -1.10 5.59
N GLN A 134 -6.46 -2.27 5.83
CA GLN A 134 -5.14 -2.39 6.43
C GLN A 134 -4.04 -1.92 5.47
N THR A 135 -4.25 -2.06 4.16
CA THR A 135 -3.30 -1.58 3.15
C THR A 135 -3.14 -0.06 3.15
N TYR A 136 -4.21 0.69 3.47
CA TYR A 136 -4.18 2.16 3.51
C TYR A 136 -3.30 2.70 4.63
N ILE A 137 -3.18 1.97 5.75
CA ILE A 137 -2.25 2.33 6.83
C ILE A 137 -0.81 2.24 6.30
N ALA A 138 -0.48 1.13 5.63
CA ALA A 138 0.84 0.91 5.04
C ALA A 138 1.14 1.91 3.90
N LEU A 139 0.17 2.18 3.05
CA LEU A 139 0.25 3.19 1.99
C LEU A 139 0.58 4.58 2.58
N GLY A 140 -0.11 4.97 3.66
CA GLY A 140 0.13 6.24 4.34
C GLY A 140 1.57 6.37 4.86
N LEU A 141 2.11 5.31 5.47
CA LEU A 141 3.49 5.26 5.95
C LEU A 141 4.50 5.27 4.80
N ALA A 142 4.24 4.53 3.72
CA ALA A 142 5.08 4.56 2.50
C ALA A 142 5.18 5.97 1.91
N MET A 143 4.04 6.68 1.80
CA MET A 143 4.01 8.05 1.30
C MET A 143 4.75 9.03 2.23
N ALA A 144 4.64 8.85 3.54
CA ALA A 144 5.35 9.67 4.52
C ALA A 144 6.87 9.47 4.40
N GLN A 145 7.32 8.21 4.31
CA GLN A 145 8.74 7.89 4.14
C GLN A 145 9.29 8.39 2.79
N ALA A 146 8.55 8.21 1.70
CA ALA A 146 8.93 8.75 0.39
C ALA A 146 9.09 10.28 0.45
N ALA A 147 8.17 10.98 1.10
CA ALA A 147 8.24 12.44 1.27
C ALA A 147 9.47 12.88 2.09
N GLU A 148 9.85 12.13 3.11
CA GLU A 148 11.04 12.38 3.91
C GLU A 148 12.33 12.25 3.07
N LEU A 149 12.37 11.26 2.19
CA LEU A 149 13.47 11.02 1.26
C LEU A 149 13.45 11.94 0.03
N LYS A 150 12.45 12.83 -0.10
CA LYS A 150 12.24 13.67 -1.29
C LYS A 150 12.00 12.88 -2.57
N ILE A 151 11.43 11.70 -2.43
CA ILE A 151 10.94 10.88 -3.53
C ILE A 151 9.48 11.23 -3.77
N ASP A 152 9.14 11.53 -5.01
CA ASP A 152 7.79 11.82 -5.40
C ASP A 152 6.93 10.55 -5.39
N SER A 153 5.69 10.71 -4.95
CA SER A 153 4.77 9.58 -4.85
C SER A 153 3.34 9.96 -5.23
N THR A 154 2.69 9.08 -5.99
CA THR A 154 1.30 9.23 -6.41
C THR A 154 0.51 7.99 -6.03
N PRO A 155 -0.35 8.06 -5.00
CA PRO A 155 -1.29 6.98 -4.71
C PRO A 155 -2.38 6.97 -5.79
N ALA A 156 -2.84 5.79 -6.17
CA ALA A 156 -3.85 5.60 -7.20
C ALA A 156 -4.84 4.49 -6.86
N GLU A 157 -6.11 4.78 -7.03
CA GLU A 157 -7.23 3.83 -7.05
C GLU A 157 -7.84 3.71 -8.46
N GLY A 158 -7.44 4.64 -9.36
CA GLY A 158 -7.91 4.68 -10.73
C GLY A 158 -7.19 3.65 -11.61
N PHE A 159 -7.51 2.38 -11.42
CA PHE A 159 -7.05 1.27 -12.25
C PHE A 159 -8.05 0.12 -12.23
N SER A 160 -7.96 -0.79 -13.19
CA SER A 160 -8.72 -2.05 -13.17
C SER A 160 -8.02 -3.07 -12.30
N ASN A 161 -8.64 -3.41 -11.16
CA ASN A 161 -8.15 -4.47 -10.28
C ASN A 161 -8.03 -5.80 -11.03
N GLU A 162 -9.02 -6.15 -11.88
CA GLU A 162 -9.05 -7.40 -12.64
C GLU A 162 -7.82 -7.53 -13.54
N VAL A 163 -7.47 -6.47 -14.28
CA VAL A 163 -6.29 -6.46 -15.17
C VAL A 163 -5.00 -6.60 -14.38
N VAL A 164 -4.85 -5.86 -13.29
CA VAL A 164 -3.65 -5.92 -12.44
C VAL A 164 -3.52 -7.27 -11.75
N ASP A 165 -4.61 -7.82 -11.21
CA ASP A 165 -4.62 -9.10 -10.52
C ASP A 165 -4.27 -10.26 -11.47
N GLU A 166 -4.79 -10.24 -12.71
CA GLU A 166 -4.46 -11.21 -13.75
C GLU A 166 -2.98 -11.14 -14.15
N ILE A 167 -2.49 -9.95 -14.48
CA ILE A 167 -1.09 -9.75 -14.92
C ILE A 167 -0.10 -10.19 -13.84
N LEU A 168 -0.41 -9.93 -12.56
CA LEU A 168 0.47 -10.24 -11.43
C LEU A 168 0.19 -11.61 -10.80
N GLY A 169 -0.79 -12.38 -11.27
CA GLY A 169 -1.14 -13.70 -10.73
C GLY A 169 -1.58 -13.63 -9.26
N LEU A 170 -2.28 -12.58 -8.84
CA LEU A 170 -2.59 -12.36 -7.41
C LEU A 170 -3.59 -13.38 -6.87
N LYS A 171 -4.45 -13.92 -7.71
CA LYS A 171 -5.45 -14.92 -7.33
C LYS A 171 -4.80 -16.19 -6.77
N GLU A 172 -3.73 -16.67 -7.38
CA GLU A 172 -2.98 -17.85 -6.96
C GLU A 172 -2.29 -17.63 -5.59
N LEU A 173 -2.08 -16.37 -5.23
CA LEU A 173 -1.52 -15.97 -3.93
C LEU A 173 -2.61 -15.71 -2.87
N GLY A 174 -3.90 -15.85 -3.23
CA GLY A 174 -5.04 -15.49 -2.36
C GLY A 174 -5.08 -14.01 -2.03
N LEU A 175 -4.69 -13.16 -3.00
CA LEU A 175 -4.60 -11.71 -2.88
C LEU A 175 -5.50 -11.04 -3.92
N LYS A 176 -5.89 -9.79 -3.62
CA LYS A 176 -6.52 -8.85 -4.55
C LYS A 176 -5.86 -7.49 -4.41
N SER A 177 -5.58 -6.82 -5.52
CA SER A 177 -5.06 -5.45 -5.51
C SER A 177 -6.09 -4.49 -4.89
N VAL A 178 -5.59 -3.51 -4.14
CA VAL A 178 -6.42 -2.49 -3.47
C VAL A 178 -6.08 -1.11 -3.95
N THR A 179 -4.78 -0.77 -3.93
CA THR A 179 -4.29 0.54 -4.32
C THR A 179 -2.85 0.43 -4.82
N LEU A 180 -2.46 1.39 -5.65
CA LEU A 180 -1.11 1.52 -6.18
C LEU A 180 -0.40 2.73 -5.57
N LEU A 181 0.93 2.67 -5.52
CA LEU A 181 1.77 3.82 -5.24
C LEU A 181 2.87 3.88 -6.31
N TYR A 182 2.81 4.91 -7.14
CA TYR A 182 3.87 5.22 -8.08
C TYR A 182 4.97 5.99 -7.37
N LEU A 183 6.22 5.60 -7.57
CA LEU A 183 7.40 6.23 -6.99
C LEU A 183 8.35 6.70 -8.09
N GLY A 184 8.98 7.84 -7.89
CA GLY A 184 9.94 8.38 -8.85
C GLY A 184 10.33 9.81 -8.55
N TYR A 185 10.75 10.52 -9.56
CA TYR A 185 11.08 11.94 -9.50
C TYR A 185 10.26 12.68 -10.54
N ARG A 186 9.64 13.80 -10.14
CA ARG A 186 8.78 14.60 -11.03
C ARG A 186 9.54 15.15 -12.21
N ASP A 187 8.88 15.18 -13.35
CA ASP A 187 9.22 16.08 -14.45
C ASP A 187 8.60 17.44 -14.14
N ALA A 188 9.44 18.37 -13.67
CA ALA A 188 9.00 19.67 -13.18
C ALA A 188 8.36 20.56 -14.26
N GLU A 189 8.65 20.30 -15.54
CA GLU A 189 8.10 21.06 -16.67
C GLU A 189 6.68 20.59 -17.00
N ASN A 190 6.46 19.27 -17.01
CA ASN A 190 5.22 18.62 -17.43
C ASN A 190 4.28 18.28 -16.27
N ASP A 191 4.77 18.29 -15.01
CA ASP A 191 3.90 18.10 -13.84
C ASP A 191 3.11 19.38 -13.54
N TRP A 192 1.96 19.51 -14.18
CA TRP A 192 1.10 20.69 -14.06
C TRP A 192 0.66 20.95 -12.61
N LEU A 193 0.57 19.91 -11.78
CA LEU A 193 0.12 20.03 -10.39
C LEU A 193 1.21 20.62 -9.47
N SER A 194 2.49 20.54 -9.86
CA SER A 194 3.62 21.11 -9.11
C SER A 194 3.52 22.62 -8.91
N LYS A 195 2.83 23.30 -9.84
CA LYS A 195 2.62 24.75 -9.83
C LYS A 195 1.38 25.16 -9.04
N MET A 196 0.59 24.19 -8.57
CA MET A 196 -0.67 24.44 -7.88
C MET A 196 -0.50 24.45 -6.36
N LYS A 197 -1.28 25.31 -5.71
CA LYS A 197 -1.31 25.37 -4.24
C LYS A 197 -2.01 24.13 -3.69
N LYS A 198 -1.41 23.51 -2.67
CA LYS A 198 -2.04 22.40 -1.97
C LYS A 198 -3.31 22.85 -1.26
N VAL A 199 -4.39 22.11 -1.46
CA VAL A 199 -5.68 22.37 -0.81
C VAL A 199 -5.98 21.28 0.21
N ARG A 200 -6.40 21.69 1.39
CA ARG A 200 -7.00 20.85 2.44
C ARG A 200 -8.13 21.64 3.09
N ILE A 201 -9.11 20.92 3.62
CA ILE A 201 -10.16 21.56 4.42
C ILE A 201 -9.54 22.26 5.65
N PRO A 202 -10.09 23.37 6.12
CA PRO A 202 -9.62 24.07 7.32
C PRO A 202 -9.64 23.18 8.55
N MET A 203 -8.75 23.44 9.54
CA MET A 203 -8.62 22.60 10.73
C MET A 203 -9.89 22.57 11.56
N GLU A 204 -10.60 23.68 11.63
CA GLU A 204 -11.87 23.84 12.35
C GLU A 204 -13.03 23.03 11.76
N GLU A 205 -12.96 22.72 10.45
CA GLU A 205 -13.92 21.83 9.79
C GLU A 205 -13.44 20.35 9.84
N PHE A 206 -12.13 20.15 9.88
CA PHE A 206 -11.54 18.80 9.91
C PHE A 206 -11.72 18.12 11.26
N VAL A 207 -11.66 18.88 12.36
CA VAL A 207 -11.76 18.35 13.72
C VAL A 207 -13.10 18.72 14.34
N ILE A 208 -13.87 17.73 14.73
CA ILE A 208 -15.10 17.91 15.51
C ILE A 208 -14.78 17.51 16.97
N ALA A 209 -14.61 18.50 17.84
CA ALA A 209 -14.47 18.27 19.28
C ALA A 209 -15.85 18.07 19.92
N LYS A 210 -15.98 17.05 20.79
CA LYS A 210 -17.19 16.77 21.58
C LYS A 210 -16.83 16.54 23.04
#